data_9b264be47c0ba3a84fcc998c749e1dfb
#
_entry.id   9b264be47c0ba3a84fcc998c749e1dfb
#
_cell.length_a   1.000
_cell.length_b   1.000
_cell.length_c   1.000
_cell.angle_alpha   90.00
_cell.angle_beta   90.00
_cell.angle_gamma   90.00
#
_symmetry.space_group_name_H-M   'P 1'
#
loop_
_entity.id
_entity.type
_entity.pdbx_description
1 polymer ?
#
loop_
_entity_poly.entity_id
_entity_poly.type
_entity_poly.pdbx_seq_one_letter_code
_entity_poly.pdbx_strand_id
1 'polypeptide(L)'
;MSLYHKYRPGEFEALIGNEDVVASLKAVLQKEDKPHAFLLHGPTGCGKTTLGRIIASALGCRGADFREVDSADFRGIDTIREIRRVSGYKAIEGNCRVWLLDECHKLSNDAQNALLKALEDTPSHVYYILATTDPQKLIATIRGRCAQFQVALLGDSEMMALL
;
A
#
# COMPACT_ATOMS: atom_id res chain seq x y z
N MET A 1 -8.37 7.04 22.32
CA MET A 1 -7.85 7.09 20.94
C MET A 1 -6.48 7.73 20.99
N SER A 2 -5.47 7.08 20.42
CA SER A 2 -4.12 7.67 20.42
C SER A 2 -4.10 8.92 19.52
N LEU A 3 -3.22 9.87 19.84
CA LEU A 3 -3.01 11.08 19.03
C LEU A 3 -2.66 10.74 17.58
N TYR A 4 -1.97 9.63 17.37
CA TYR A 4 -1.60 9.11 16.07
C TYR A 4 -2.81 8.85 15.17
N HIS A 5 -3.88 8.28 15.72
CA HIS A 5 -5.10 8.04 14.95
C HIS A 5 -5.92 9.30 14.72
N LYS A 6 -5.91 10.21 15.69
CA LYS A 6 -6.70 11.45 15.65
C LYS A 6 -6.21 12.42 14.55
N TYR A 7 -4.90 12.47 14.32
CA TYR A 7 -4.27 13.43 13.40
C TYR A 7 -3.78 12.80 12.09
N ARG A 8 -4.16 11.55 11.82
CA ARG A 8 -3.76 10.89 10.57
C ARG A 8 -4.49 11.51 9.38
N PRO A 9 -3.76 11.99 8.35
CA PRO A 9 -4.39 12.52 7.14
C PRO A 9 -5.26 11.46 6.45
N GLY A 10 -6.41 11.87 5.96
CA GLY A 10 -7.32 11.00 5.20
C GLY A 10 -7.26 11.24 3.69
N GLU A 11 -6.63 12.32 3.26
CA GLU A 11 -6.56 12.76 1.87
C GLU A 11 -5.17 13.29 1.54
N PHE A 12 -4.82 13.29 0.24
CA PHE A 12 -3.53 13.81 -0.22
C PHE A 12 -3.29 15.27 0.19
N GLU A 13 -4.33 16.09 0.18
CA GLU A 13 -4.26 17.52 0.50
C GLU A 13 -3.91 17.77 1.97
N ALA A 14 -4.20 16.82 2.84
CA ALA A 14 -3.86 16.89 4.26
C ALA A 14 -2.46 16.40 4.59
N LEU A 15 -1.75 15.80 3.62
CA LEU A 15 -0.38 15.34 3.80
C LEU A 15 0.60 16.51 3.82
N ILE A 16 1.58 16.42 4.71
CA ILE A 16 2.70 17.35 4.79
C ILE A 16 3.95 16.61 4.35
N GLY A 17 4.73 17.24 3.46
CA GLY A 17 5.94 16.64 2.92
C GLY A 17 5.68 15.64 1.78
N ASN A 18 6.76 15.09 1.24
CA ASN A 18 6.73 14.13 0.12
C ASN A 18 5.96 14.65 -1.10
N GLU A 19 6.06 15.94 -1.39
CA GLU A 19 5.28 16.62 -2.44
C GLU A 19 5.47 15.99 -3.82
N ASP A 20 6.70 15.61 -4.17
CA ASP A 20 7.01 14.96 -5.44
C ASP A 20 6.35 13.58 -5.56
N VAL A 21 6.37 12.81 -4.48
CA VAL A 21 5.73 11.49 -4.41
C VAL A 21 4.22 11.64 -4.52
N VAL A 22 3.63 12.58 -3.81
CA VAL A 22 2.19 12.87 -3.87
C VAL A 22 1.77 13.27 -5.27
N ALA A 23 2.51 14.18 -5.91
CA ALA A 23 2.23 14.61 -7.29
C ALA A 23 2.31 13.43 -8.27
N SER A 24 3.32 12.58 -8.15
CA SER A 24 3.49 11.38 -8.98
C SER A 24 2.34 10.39 -8.78
N LEU A 25 1.94 10.16 -7.53
CA LEU A 25 0.81 9.27 -7.20
C LEU A 25 -0.50 9.79 -7.78
N LYS A 26 -0.78 11.08 -7.62
CA LYS A 26 -1.98 11.70 -8.21
C LYS A 26 -2.03 11.52 -9.73
N ALA A 27 -0.90 11.73 -10.40
CA ALA A 27 -0.80 11.55 -11.85
C ALA A 27 -1.07 10.10 -12.27
N VAL A 28 -0.50 9.13 -11.54
CA VAL A 28 -0.69 7.69 -11.80
C VAL A 28 -2.14 7.29 -11.56
N LEU A 29 -2.77 7.78 -10.50
CA LEU A 29 -4.14 7.43 -10.14
C LEU A 29 -5.19 8.02 -11.10
N GLN A 30 -4.84 9.03 -11.89
CA GLN A 30 -5.72 9.61 -12.90
C GLN A 30 -5.70 8.87 -14.24
N LYS A 31 -4.75 7.99 -14.47
CA LYS A 31 -4.67 7.19 -15.69
C LYS A 31 -5.82 6.19 -15.77
N GLU A 32 -6.32 5.93 -16.96
CA GLU A 32 -7.29 4.85 -17.17
C GLU A 32 -6.66 3.48 -16.91
N ASP A 33 -5.46 3.28 -17.43
CA ASP A 33 -4.67 2.06 -17.21
C ASP A 33 -3.73 2.26 -16.00
N LYS A 34 -4.31 2.15 -14.81
CA LYS A 34 -3.57 2.28 -13.55
C LYS A 34 -2.80 0.99 -13.24
N PRO A 35 -1.63 1.09 -12.60
CA PRO A 35 -1.00 -0.09 -12.03
C PRO A 35 -1.88 -0.69 -10.93
N HIS A 36 -1.91 -2.01 -10.84
CA HIS A 36 -2.66 -2.73 -9.80
C HIS A 36 -1.81 -3.07 -8.57
N ALA A 37 -0.53 -2.72 -8.60
CA ALA A 37 0.38 -2.91 -7.48
C ALA A 37 1.24 -1.68 -7.28
N PHE A 38 1.28 -1.21 -6.05
CA PHE A 38 2.07 -0.07 -5.60
C PHE A 38 3.05 -0.52 -4.52
N LEU A 39 4.29 -0.11 -4.62
CA LEU A 39 5.31 -0.38 -3.60
C LEU A 39 5.75 0.95 -2.97
N LEU A 40 5.43 1.12 -1.70
CA LEU A 40 5.85 2.26 -0.90
C LEU A 40 7.03 1.83 -0.02
N HIS A 41 8.18 2.44 -0.22
CA HIS A 41 9.35 2.11 0.59
C HIS A 41 9.98 3.36 1.20
N GLY A 42 10.53 3.19 2.37
CA GLY A 42 11.13 4.28 3.13
C GLY A 42 11.31 3.92 4.60
N PRO A 43 11.97 4.78 5.38
CA PRO A 43 12.25 4.51 6.78
C PRO A 43 10.98 4.39 7.62
N THR A 44 11.12 3.76 8.79
CA THR A 44 10.02 3.66 9.76
C THR A 44 9.52 5.05 10.14
N GLY A 45 8.20 5.22 10.20
CA GLY A 45 7.57 6.46 10.60
C GLY A 45 7.49 7.54 9.51
N CYS A 46 7.80 7.21 8.26
CA CYS A 46 7.71 8.18 7.16
C CYS A 46 6.29 8.31 6.56
N GLY A 47 5.32 7.54 7.05
CA GLY A 47 3.92 7.65 6.63
C GLY A 47 3.49 6.70 5.51
N LYS A 48 4.21 5.60 5.26
CA LYS A 48 3.87 4.62 4.20
C LYS A 48 2.46 4.06 4.35
N THR A 49 2.10 3.62 5.54
CA THR A 49 0.77 3.05 5.82
C THR A 49 -0.33 4.08 5.64
N THR A 50 -0.10 5.31 6.11
CA THR A 50 -1.03 6.42 5.93
C THR A 50 -1.22 6.72 4.44
N LEU A 51 -0.14 6.79 3.69
CA LEU A 51 -0.18 7.03 2.25
C LEU A 51 -0.92 5.90 1.53
N GLY A 52 -0.70 4.65 1.94
CA GLY A 52 -1.42 3.49 1.41
C GLY A 52 -2.92 3.59 1.59
N ARG A 53 -3.38 4.04 2.75
CA ARG A 53 -4.82 4.25 3.02
C ARG A 53 -5.40 5.36 2.14
N ILE A 54 -4.65 6.42 1.92
CA ILE A 54 -5.06 7.52 1.04
C ILE A 54 -5.19 7.04 -0.40
N ILE A 55 -4.23 6.24 -0.88
CA ILE A 55 -4.28 5.63 -2.21
C ILE A 55 -5.54 4.77 -2.35
N ALA A 56 -5.82 3.92 -1.36
CA ALA A 56 -7.01 3.07 -1.37
C ALA A 56 -8.31 3.89 -1.48
N SER A 57 -8.42 4.95 -0.69
CA SER A 57 -9.56 5.87 -0.74
C SER A 57 -9.68 6.55 -2.12
N ALA A 58 -8.56 6.99 -2.68
CA ALA A 58 -8.53 7.62 -4.01
C ALA A 58 -8.93 6.64 -5.14
N LEU A 59 -8.68 5.34 -4.96
CA LEU A 59 -9.11 4.30 -5.89
C LEU A 59 -10.60 3.97 -5.79
N GLY A 60 -11.31 4.52 -4.81
CA GLY A 60 -12.73 4.26 -4.58
C GLY A 60 -13.00 3.02 -3.72
N CYS A 61 -12.01 2.56 -2.98
CA CYS A 61 -12.16 1.47 -2.02
C CYS A 61 -12.78 1.97 -0.72
N ARG A 62 -13.76 1.24 -0.18
CA ARG A 62 -14.50 1.64 1.02
C ARG A 62 -14.78 0.46 1.95
N GLY A 63 -14.81 0.77 3.25
CA GLY A 63 -15.28 -0.15 4.28
C GLY A 63 -14.56 -1.50 4.27
N ALA A 64 -15.33 -2.57 4.23
CA ALA A 64 -14.82 -3.95 4.28
C ALA A 64 -14.00 -4.37 3.05
N ASP A 65 -14.04 -3.59 1.97
CA ASP A 65 -13.25 -3.84 0.76
C ASP A 65 -11.77 -3.44 0.93
N PHE A 66 -11.47 -2.65 1.95
CA PHE A 66 -10.10 -2.30 2.33
C PHE A 66 -9.64 -3.16 3.49
N ARG A 67 -8.52 -3.84 3.32
CA ARG A 67 -7.92 -4.67 4.38
C ARG A 67 -6.43 -4.43 4.49
N GLU A 68 -5.99 -4.26 5.74
CA GLU A 68 -4.57 -4.18 6.08
C GLU A 68 -4.11 -5.52 6.66
N VAL A 69 -2.93 -5.95 6.24
CA VAL A 69 -2.28 -7.14 6.77
C VAL A 69 -0.88 -6.75 7.23
N ASP A 70 -0.58 -6.99 8.50
CA ASP A 70 0.78 -6.88 9.02
C ASP A 70 1.52 -8.16 8.71
N SER A 71 2.45 -8.11 7.77
CA SER A 71 3.21 -9.28 7.33
C SER A 71 4.23 -9.75 8.38
N ALA A 72 4.48 -8.98 9.44
CA ALA A 72 5.27 -9.44 10.57
C ALA A 72 4.53 -10.53 11.35
N ASP A 73 3.21 -10.39 11.49
CA ASP A 73 2.34 -11.36 12.19
C ASP A 73 1.81 -12.45 11.24
N PHE A 74 1.51 -12.08 10.00
CA PHE A 74 0.90 -12.95 8.98
C PHE A 74 1.86 -13.14 7.80
N ARG A 75 2.98 -13.83 8.05
CA ARG A 75 4.08 -13.95 7.09
C ARG A 75 4.06 -15.19 6.20
N GLY A 76 3.14 -16.10 6.44
CA GLY A 76 3.09 -17.40 5.76
C GLY A 76 2.30 -17.38 4.45
N ILE A 77 2.50 -18.44 3.66
CA ILE A 77 1.83 -18.62 2.36
C ILE A 77 0.30 -18.67 2.49
N ASP A 78 -0.23 -19.17 3.60
CA ASP A 78 -1.68 -19.28 3.80
C ASP A 78 -2.37 -17.91 3.83
N THR A 79 -1.68 -16.88 4.34
CA THR A 79 -2.17 -15.51 4.28
C THR A 79 -2.37 -15.06 2.84
N ILE A 80 -1.41 -15.30 1.97
CA ILE A 80 -1.50 -14.92 0.55
C ILE A 80 -2.56 -15.74 -0.18
N ARG A 81 -2.69 -17.03 0.13
CA ARG A 81 -3.73 -17.89 -0.43
C ARG A 81 -5.13 -17.37 -0.09
N GLU A 82 -5.34 -16.93 1.15
CA GLU A 82 -6.61 -16.35 1.60
C GLU A 82 -6.88 -15.01 0.88
N ILE A 83 -5.87 -14.17 0.73
CA ILE A 83 -5.98 -12.92 -0.04
C ILE A 83 -6.43 -13.21 -1.46
N ARG A 84 -5.82 -14.17 -2.12
CA ARG A 84 -6.19 -14.57 -3.50
C ARG A 84 -7.63 -15.10 -3.57
N ARG A 85 -8.02 -15.91 -2.62
CA ARG A 85 -9.38 -16.47 -2.54
C ARG A 85 -10.43 -15.35 -2.42
N VAL A 86 -10.23 -14.44 -1.49
CA VAL A 86 -11.16 -13.32 -1.25
C VAL A 86 -11.15 -12.34 -2.43
N SER A 87 -10.01 -12.15 -3.07
CA SER A 87 -9.86 -11.27 -4.24
C SER A 87 -10.67 -11.73 -5.45
N GLY A 88 -11.06 -12.99 -5.49
CA GLY A 88 -11.97 -13.50 -6.53
C GLY A 88 -13.39 -12.96 -6.44
N TYR A 89 -13.78 -12.42 -5.28
CA TYR A 89 -15.11 -11.83 -5.09
C TYR A 89 -15.10 -10.35 -5.42
N LYS A 90 -16.20 -9.84 -5.95
CA LYS A 90 -16.36 -8.42 -6.25
C LYS A 90 -16.36 -7.57 -4.98
N ALA A 91 -16.07 -6.29 -5.14
CA ALA A 91 -16.19 -5.31 -4.06
C ALA A 91 -17.63 -5.24 -3.56
N ILE A 92 -17.78 -5.01 -2.27
CA ILE A 92 -19.09 -4.99 -1.59
C ILE A 92 -19.59 -3.56 -1.42
N GLU A 93 -18.74 -2.67 -0.92
CA GLU A 93 -19.10 -1.30 -0.54
C GLU A 93 -18.56 -0.24 -1.50
N GLY A 94 -17.40 -0.48 -2.10
CA GLY A 94 -16.73 0.45 -3.00
C GLY A 94 -16.64 -0.08 -4.42
N ASN A 95 -15.78 0.56 -5.21
CA ASN A 95 -15.57 0.21 -6.61
C ASN A 95 -14.50 -0.86 -6.80
N CYS A 96 -13.67 -1.09 -5.80
CA CYS A 96 -12.55 -2.02 -5.86
C CYS A 96 -12.22 -2.59 -4.47
N ARG A 97 -11.39 -3.63 -4.47
CA ARG A 97 -10.78 -4.18 -3.27
C ARG A 97 -9.32 -3.77 -3.22
N VAL A 98 -8.86 -3.37 -2.04
CA VAL A 98 -7.47 -3.01 -1.81
C VAL A 98 -6.91 -3.79 -0.63
N TRP A 99 -5.76 -4.41 -0.86
CA TRP A 99 -4.97 -5.07 0.17
C TRP A 99 -3.73 -4.23 0.44
N LEU A 100 -3.56 -3.79 1.67
CA LEU A 100 -2.35 -3.13 2.14
C LEU A 100 -1.53 -4.14 2.95
N LEU A 101 -0.40 -4.55 2.39
CA LEU A 101 0.54 -5.46 3.06
C LEU A 101 1.66 -4.64 3.67
N ASP A 102 1.57 -4.41 4.97
CA ASP A 102 2.58 -3.66 5.71
C ASP A 102 3.74 -4.56 6.09
N GLU A 103 4.94 -3.99 6.14
CA GLU A 103 6.19 -4.72 6.42
C GLU A 103 6.34 -5.96 5.54
N CYS A 104 6.01 -5.84 4.24
CA CYS A 104 5.90 -6.98 3.32
C CYS A 104 7.21 -7.74 3.08
N HIS A 105 8.37 -7.15 3.41
CA HIS A 105 9.67 -7.84 3.38
C HIS A 105 9.77 -8.98 4.41
N LYS A 106 8.87 -9.01 5.40
CA LYS A 106 8.82 -10.07 6.42
C LYS A 106 8.06 -11.31 5.97
N LEU A 107 7.40 -11.27 4.81
CA LEU A 107 6.79 -12.46 4.23
C LEU A 107 7.85 -13.54 3.97
N SER A 108 7.49 -14.81 4.22
CA SER A 108 8.34 -15.94 3.88
C SER A 108 8.61 -15.99 2.38
N ASN A 109 9.65 -16.71 1.95
CA ASN A 109 9.94 -16.89 0.53
C ASN A 109 8.77 -17.53 -0.22
N ASP A 110 8.12 -18.52 0.37
CA ASP A 110 6.95 -19.17 -0.20
C ASP A 110 5.77 -18.18 -0.34
N ALA A 111 5.56 -17.33 0.67
CA ALA A 111 4.53 -16.30 0.64
C ALA A 111 4.85 -15.25 -0.44
N GLN A 112 6.11 -14.84 -0.58
CA GLN A 112 6.51 -13.90 -1.63
C GLN A 112 6.29 -14.49 -3.03
N ASN A 113 6.61 -15.75 -3.24
CA ASN A 113 6.35 -16.43 -4.52
C ASN A 113 4.84 -16.53 -4.82
N ALA A 114 4.03 -16.80 -3.81
CA ALA A 114 2.56 -16.80 -3.95
C ALA A 114 2.03 -15.38 -4.25
N LEU A 115 2.60 -14.35 -3.61
CA LEU A 115 2.25 -12.96 -3.89
C LEU A 115 2.61 -12.57 -5.32
N LEU A 116 3.76 -13.00 -5.82
CA LEU A 116 4.13 -12.75 -7.22
C LEU A 116 3.08 -13.28 -8.18
N LYS A 117 2.59 -14.50 -7.96
CA LYS A 117 1.50 -15.08 -8.76
C LYS A 117 0.22 -14.27 -8.66
N ALA A 118 -0.11 -13.79 -7.46
CA ALA A 118 -1.27 -12.92 -7.26
C ALA A 118 -1.14 -11.62 -8.05
N LEU A 119 0.05 -11.03 -8.10
CA LEU A 119 0.33 -9.79 -8.84
C LEU A 119 0.29 -10.00 -10.36
N GLU A 120 0.70 -11.18 -10.83
CA GLU A 120 0.64 -11.54 -12.26
C GLU A 120 -0.80 -11.74 -12.76
N ASP A 121 -1.69 -12.14 -11.88
CA ASP A 121 -3.05 -12.60 -12.19
C ASP A 121 -4.08 -11.77 -11.43
N THR A 122 -3.86 -10.46 -11.33
CA THR A 122 -4.72 -9.56 -10.56
C THR A 122 -6.04 -9.29 -11.28
N PRO A 123 -7.19 -9.57 -10.64
CA PRO A 123 -8.48 -9.16 -11.19
C PRO A 123 -8.57 -7.63 -11.33
N SER A 124 -9.34 -7.17 -12.31
CA SER A 124 -9.45 -5.74 -12.62
C SER A 124 -9.97 -4.87 -11.47
N HIS A 125 -10.70 -5.45 -10.53
CA HIS A 125 -11.25 -4.76 -9.36
C HIS A 125 -10.35 -4.82 -8.11
N VAL A 126 -9.13 -5.37 -8.22
CA VAL A 126 -8.23 -5.58 -7.09
C VAL A 126 -6.96 -4.76 -7.25
N TYR A 127 -6.52 -4.15 -6.17
CA TYR A 127 -5.25 -3.43 -6.08
C TYR A 127 -4.47 -3.89 -4.86
N TYR A 128 -3.15 -3.93 -5.00
CA TYR A 128 -2.24 -4.25 -3.91
C TYR A 128 -1.36 -3.04 -3.60
N ILE A 129 -1.25 -2.71 -2.32
CA ILE A 129 -0.32 -1.70 -1.83
C ILE A 129 0.64 -2.40 -0.88
N LEU A 130 1.91 -2.41 -1.26
CA LEU A 130 2.98 -3.03 -0.48
C LEU A 130 3.77 -1.93 0.20
N ALA A 131 3.99 -2.06 1.50
CA ALA A 131 4.80 -1.12 2.26
C ALA A 131 5.97 -1.85 2.91
N THR A 132 7.16 -1.30 2.79
CA THR A 132 8.37 -1.89 3.34
C THR A 132 9.40 -0.84 3.74
N THR A 133 10.16 -1.12 4.79
CA THR A 133 11.36 -0.36 5.15
C THR A 133 12.59 -0.85 4.40
N ASP A 134 12.54 -2.06 3.83
CA ASP A 134 13.68 -2.70 3.18
C ASP A 134 13.27 -3.38 1.86
N PRO A 135 13.18 -2.61 0.77
CA PRO A 135 12.78 -3.16 -0.52
C PRO A 135 13.75 -4.21 -1.06
N GLN A 136 15.01 -4.19 -0.62
CA GLN A 136 16.02 -5.15 -1.07
C GLN A 136 15.73 -6.59 -0.61
N LYS A 137 14.96 -6.75 0.46
CA LYS A 137 14.54 -8.07 0.96
C LYS A 137 13.36 -8.66 0.19
N LEU A 138 12.72 -7.89 -0.67
CA LEU A 138 11.69 -8.39 -1.58
C LEU A 138 12.33 -9.02 -2.82
N ILE A 139 11.68 -10.06 -3.34
CA ILE A 139 12.08 -10.66 -4.61
C ILE A 139 12.03 -9.59 -5.71
N ALA A 140 13.09 -9.53 -6.53
CA ALA A 140 13.22 -8.51 -7.59
C ALA A 140 12.03 -8.51 -8.57
N THR A 141 11.46 -9.67 -8.83
CA THR A 141 10.29 -9.80 -9.71
C THR A 141 9.04 -9.17 -9.12
N ILE A 142 8.85 -9.19 -7.79
CA ILE A 142 7.77 -8.45 -7.11
C ILE A 142 7.98 -6.95 -7.32
N ARG A 143 9.20 -6.46 -7.07
CA ARG A 143 9.52 -5.04 -7.26
C ARG A 143 9.28 -4.58 -8.69
N GLY A 144 9.63 -5.42 -9.66
CA GLY A 144 9.44 -5.12 -11.07
C GLY A 144 7.98 -5.06 -11.52
N ARG A 145 7.06 -5.66 -10.74
CA ARG A 145 5.62 -5.64 -11.02
C ARG A 145 4.89 -4.48 -10.36
N CYS A 146 5.56 -3.71 -9.53
CA CYS A 146 4.96 -2.62 -8.77
C CYS A 146 5.38 -1.26 -9.32
N ALA A 147 4.47 -0.30 -9.27
CA ALA A 147 4.84 1.11 -9.35
C ALA A 147 5.48 1.49 -8.01
N GLN A 148 6.74 1.90 -8.04
CA GLN A 148 7.53 2.12 -6.84
C GLN A 148 7.60 3.61 -6.47
N PHE A 149 7.43 3.89 -5.19
CA PHE A 149 7.49 5.25 -4.65
C PHE A 149 8.34 5.26 -3.38
N GLN A 150 9.36 6.09 -3.36
CA GLN A 150 10.21 6.27 -2.19
C GLN A 150 9.63 7.38 -1.31
N VAL A 151 9.29 7.03 -0.08
CA VAL A 151 8.73 7.97 0.91
C VAL A 151 9.82 8.38 1.89
N ALA A 152 9.97 9.66 2.12
CA ALA A 152 11.00 10.20 2.99
C ALA A 152 10.41 10.65 4.33
N LEU A 153 11.26 10.66 5.37
CA LEU A 153 10.92 11.31 6.64
C LEU A 153 10.71 12.79 6.42
N LEU A 154 9.81 13.39 7.23
CA LEU A 154 9.60 14.83 7.22
C LEU A 154 10.87 15.56 7.67
N GLY A 155 11.19 16.66 6.99
CA GLY A 155 12.22 17.58 7.44
C GLY A 155 11.74 18.41 8.65
N ASP A 156 12.67 19.13 9.29
CA ASP A 156 12.34 19.91 10.50
C ASP A 156 11.24 20.95 10.25
N SER A 157 11.28 21.63 9.12
CA SER A 157 10.25 22.61 8.75
C SER A 157 8.87 21.99 8.54
N GLU A 158 8.83 20.78 7.97
CA GLU A 158 7.59 20.03 7.76
C GLU A 158 7.03 19.50 9.08
N MET A 159 7.90 19.05 9.98
CA MET A 159 7.54 18.64 11.34
C MET A 159 6.92 19.78 12.14
N MET A 160 7.48 20.98 12.02
CA MET A 160 6.94 22.19 12.68
C MET A 160 5.55 22.54 12.17
N ALA A 161 5.24 22.29 10.91
CA ALA A 161 3.91 22.54 10.33
C ALA A 161 2.82 21.61 10.88
N LEU A 162 3.20 20.46 11.47
CA LEU A 162 2.26 19.52 12.12
C LEU A 162 1.89 19.94 13.55
N LEU A 163 2.66 20.82 14.16
CA LEU A 163 2.44 21.28 15.52
C LEU A 163 1.58 22.53 15.55
#